data_a598fa47a854c585892f80ab773bf0a0
#
_entry.id   a598fa47a854c585892f80ab773bf0a0
#
_cell.length_a   1.000
_cell.length_b   1.000
_cell.length_c   1.000
_cell.angle_alpha   90.00
_cell.angle_beta   90.00
_cell.angle_gamma   90.00
#
_symmetry.space_group_name_H-M   'P 1'
#
loop_
_entity.id
_entity.type
_entity.pdbx_description
1 polymer ?
#
loop_
_entity_poly.entity_id
_entity_poly.type
_entity_poly.pdbx_seq_one_letter_code
_entity_poly.pdbx_strand_id
1 'polypeptide(L)'
;MTDTLPRRQPAAVLTDSKPEDAAFLAALGRQVRESRERRGLARKAVSQSAGVSERYLAQLEAGEGNASVLLLRSVAGALAIPLTELIDPREGAVEKRLIRRLLDGLPEHRLEDVVFRLMRDYGEEAATRRKRMALVGLRGAGKTTLGSALAAELGKPFVELDHEIEREAGVSLSEIFLLYGQAGYRRIERRCLERVIGGQAEMVMSVGGGIVSEPETYNLLLQHCFTIWIKASPDEHMARVAAQGDLRPMQGHTEAMADLKRILDSREPLYRKADVTIDTAGEDPRQSLSKLHQAVLA
;
A
#
# COMPACT_ATOMS: atom_id res chain seq x y z
N MET A 1 58.85 20.52 20.69
CA MET A 1 57.45 20.40 20.97
C MET A 1 56.89 19.39 19.96
N THR A 2 56.82 18.14 20.37
CA THR A 2 56.40 17.00 19.55
C THR A 2 54.92 16.78 19.81
N ASP A 3 54.13 17.07 18.80
CA ASP A 3 52.66 16.92 18.80
C ASP A 3 52.32 15.44 18.59
N THR A 4 51.86 14.78 19.64
CA THR A 4 51.52 13.36 19.64
C THR A 4 50.02 13.23 19.35
N LEU A 5 49.64 12.91 18.10
CA LEU A 5 48.29 12.57 17.71
C LEU A 5 47.77 11.39 18.54
N PRO A 6 46.51 11.43 19.02
CA PRO A 6 45.95 10.35 19.81
C PRO A 6 45.69 9.10 18.92
N ARG A 7 46.25 7.96 19.37
CA ARG A 7 45.96 6.63 18.81
C ARG A 7 44.44 6.36 18.82
N ARG A 8 43.87 6.14 17.65
CA ARG A 8 42.52 5.60 17.54
C ARG A 8 42.46 4.25 18.25
N GLN A 9 41.63 4.17 19.27
CA GLN A 9 41.29 2.90 19.91
C GLN A 9 40.63 1.97 18.87
N PRO A 10 40.95 0.67 18.85
CA PRO A 10 40.25 -0.29 18.01
C PRO A 10 38.80 -0.41 18.52
N ALA A 11 37.88 -0.42 17.59
CA ALA A 11 36.46 -0.62 17.85
C ALA A 11 36.28 -1.86 18.74
N ALA A 12 35.50 -1.71 19.81
CA ALA A 12 35.16 -2.78 20.74
C ALA A 12 34.60 -3.98 19.96
N VAL A 13 35.27 -5.11 20.08
CA VAL A 13 34.72 -6.41 19.63
C VAL A 13 33.55 -6.71 20.55
N LEU A 14 32.35 -6.67 20.01
CA LEU A 14 31.13 -7.12 20.70
C LEU A 14 31.24 -8.64 20.89
N THR A 15 31.72 -9.06 22.07
CA THR A 15 31.94 -10.46 22.46
C THR A 15 30.69 -11.12 23.01
N ASP A 16 29.51 -10.54 22.80
CA ASP A 16 28.22 -11.14 23.17
C ASP A 16 27.23 -10.96 22.02
N SER A 17 27.52 -11.58 20.86
CA SER A 17 26.56 -11.61 19.77
C SER A 17 25.42 -12.57 20.13
N LYS A 18 24.20 -12.05 20.12
CA LYS A 18 22.99 -12.88 20.26
C LYS A 18 23.01 -14.01 19.22
N PRO A 19 22.44 -15.18 19.52
CA PRO A 19 22.36 -16.30 18.55
C PRO A 19 21.80 -15.88 17.18
N GLU A 20 20.86 -14.92 17.17
CA GLU A 20 20.26 -14.34 15.99
C GLU A 20 21.28 -13.55 15.12
N ASP A 21 22.19 -12.80 15.76
CA ASP A 21 23.23 -12.04 15.06
C ASP A 21 24.24 -12.97 14.40
N ALA A 22 24.62 -14.04 15.06
CA ALA A 22 25.51 -15.06 14.52
C ALA A 22 24.88 -15.78 13.31
N ALA A 23 23.60 -16.12 13.38
CA ALA A 23 22.86 -16.72 12.29
C ALA A 23 22.74 -15.78 11.08
N PHE A 24 22.51 -14.49 11.32
CA PHE A 24 22.48 -13.46 10.29
C PHE A 24 23.84 -13.29 9.60
N LEU A 25 24.93 -13.18 10.37
CA LEU A 25 26.29 -13.05 9.83
C LEU A 25 26.71 -14.27 9.02
N ALA A 26 26.37 -15.46 9.47
CA ALA A 26 26.61 -16.69 8.73
C ALA A 26 25.82 -16.74 7.41
N ALA A 27 24.56 -16.27 7.40
CA ALA A 27 23.74 -16.18 6.19
C ALA A 27 24.31 -15.13 5.21
N LEU A 28 24.68 -13.95 5.70
CA LEU A 28 25.33 -12.90 4.92
C LEU A 28 26.63 -13.40 4.28
N GLY A 29 27.47 -14.08 5.04
CA GLY A 29 28.74 -14.62 4.55
C GLY A 29 28.53 -15.66 3.44
N ARG A 30 27.55 -16.57 3.61
CA ARG A 30 27.16 -17.52 2.56
C ARG A 30 26.70 -16.79 1.29
N GLN A 31 25.88 -15.78 1.42
CA GLN A 31 25.37 -15.00 0.29
C GLN A 31 26.47 -14.29 -0.50
N VAL A 32 27.45 -13.71 0.19
CA VAL A 32 28.65 -13.09 -0.43
C VAL A 32 29.42 -14.15 -1.22
N ARG A 33 29.70 -15.30 -0.60
CA ARG A 33 30.46 -16.40 -1.21
C ARG A 33 29.73 -16.95 -2.43
N GLU A 34 28.45 -17.28 -2.32
CA GLU A 34 27.64 -17.83 -3.43
C GLU A 34 27.52 -16.83 -4.58
N SER A 35 27.38 -15.54 -4.28
CA SER A 35 27.30 -14.49 -5.30
C SER A 35 28.63 -14.35 -6.06
N ARG A 36 29.76 -14.49 -5.37
CA ARG A 36 31.08 -14.52 -5.98
C ARG A 36 31.27 -15.76 -6.87
N GLU A 37 30.96 -16.94 -6.33
CA GLU A 37 31.13 -18.22 -7.03
C GLU A 37 30.25 -18.33 -8.27
N ARG A 38 28.99 -17.92 -8.19
CA ARG A 38 28.07 -17.84 -9.35
C ARG A 38 28.59 -17.00 -10.51
N ARG A 39 29.45 -16.00 -10.20
CA ARG A 39 30.11 -15.13 -11.20
C ARG A 39 31.49 -15.63 -11.63
N GLY A 40 31.95 -16.74 -11.08
CA GLY A 40 33.27 -17.27 -11.38
C GLY A 40 34.41 -16.37 -10.90
N LEU A 41 34.18 -15.47 -9.89
CA LEU A 41 35.16 -14.54 -9.44
C LEU A 41 36.06 -15.14 -8.35
N ALA A 42 37.39 -14.94 -8.48
CA ALA A 42 38.33 -15.24 -7.41
C ALA A 42 38.21 -14.22 -6.27
N ARG A 43 38.45 -14.62 -5.00
CA ARG A 43 38.48 -13.71 -3.85
C ARG A 43 39.38 -12.50 -4.10
N LYS A 44 40.55 -12.72 -4.71
CA LYS A 44 41.50 -11.65 -5.04
C LYS A 44 40.90 -10.57 -5.93
N ALA A 45 40.12 -10.96 -6.93
CA ALA A 45 39.46 -10.01 -7.83
C ALA A 45 38.42 -9.15 -7.09
N VAL A 46 37.58 -9.80 -6.26
CA VAL A 46 36.55 -9.09 -5.48
C VAL A 46 37.21 -8.20 -4.41
N SER A 47 38.23 -8.68 -3.71
CA SER A 47 38.95 -7.89 -2.69
C SER A 47 39.58 -6.63 -3.28
N GLN A 48 40.21 -6.74 -4.44
CA GLN A 48 40.80 -5.58 -5.15
C GLN A 48 39.69 -4.60 -5.60
N SER A 49 38.63 -5.07 -6.17
CA SER A 49 37.51 -4.22 -6.65
C SER A 49 36.75 -3.55 -5.49
N ALA A 50 36.60 -4.24 -4.36
CA ALA A 50 35.92 -3.71 -3.17
C ALA A 50 36.83 -2.85 -2.28
N GLY A 51 38.14 -2.82 -2.52
CA GLY A 51 39.11 -2.10 -1.69
C GLY A 51 39.30 -2.72 -0.30
N VAL A 52 39.15 -4.06 -0.17
CA VAL A 52 39.34 -4.80 1.09
C VAL A 52 40.46 -5.85 0.96
N SER A 53 41.00 -6.32 2.08
CA SER A 53 41.98 -7.41 2.04
C SER A 53 41.31 -8.75 1.73
N GLU A 54 42.05 -9.66 1.07
CA GLU A 54 41.57 -11.04 0.84
C GLU A 54 41.23 -11.77 2.15
N ARG A 55 42.02 -11.53 3.19
CA ARG A 55 41.76 -12.06 4.54
C ARG A 55 40.42 -11.58 5.10
N TYR A 56 40.14 -10.30 4.95
CA TYR A 56 38.88 -9.74 5.42
C TYR A 56 37.68 -10.30 4.64
N LEU A 57 37.80 -10.41 3.32
CA LEU A 57 36.75 -11.02 2.50
C LEU A 57 36.53 -12.49 2.88
N ALA A 58 37.58 -13.24 3.20
CA ALA A 58 37.45 -14.61 3.67
C ALA A 58 36.74 -14.70 5.02
N GLN A 59 37.01 -13.81 5.96
CA GLN A 59 36.31 -13.72 7.24
C GLN A 59 34.83 -13.35 7.03
N LEU A 60 34.52 -12.39 6.14
CA LEU A 60 33.18 -12.02 5.81
C LEU A 60 32.40 -13.21 5.21
N GLU A 61 33.00 -13.96 4.28
CA GLU A 61 32.41 -15.17 3.69
C GLU A 61 32.22 -16.32 4.71
N ALA A 62 33.01 -16.34 5.79
CA ALA A 62 32.85 -17.28 6.89
C ALA A 62 31.77 -16.86 7.90
N GLY A 63 31.21 -15.66 7.75
CA GLY A 63 30.27 -15.07 8.71
C GLY A 63 30.96 -14.56 9.97
N GLU A 64 32.26 -14.34 9.91
CA GLU A 64 33.09 -13.84 11.01
C GLU A 64 33.29 -12.33 10.91
N GLY A 65 32.97 -11.62 11.98
CA GLY A 65 33.17 -10.18 12.08
C GLY A 65 31.97 -9.34 11.63
N ASN A 66 32.00 -8.09 12.09
CA ASN A 66 30.93 -7.12 11.85
C ASN A 66 31.35 -6.14 10.74
N ALA A 67 30.75 -6.27 9.56
CA ALA A 67 31.04 -5.41 8.43
C ALA A 67 30.23 -4.11 8.48
N SER A 68 30.89 -2.97 8.25
CA SER A 68 30.17 -1.71 8.11
C SER A 68 29.29 -1.72 6.83
N VAL A 69 28.20 -0.96 6.84
CA VAL A 69 27.31 -0.79 5.69
C VAL A 69 28.06 -0.29 4.44
N LEU A 70 29.04 0.60 4.62
CA LEU A 70 29.85 1.11 3.52
C LEU A 70 30.72 0.02 2.89
N LEU A 71 31.25 -0.87 3.70
CA LEU A 71 32.05 -1.99 3.22
C LEU A 71 31.17 -3.02 2.50
N LEU A 72 30.01 -3.35 3.04
CA LEU A 72 29.03 -4.21 2.36
C LEU A 72 28.59 -3.63 1.02
N ARG A 73 28.41 -2.30 0.93
CA ARG A 73 28.10 -1.62 -0.33
C ARG A 73 29.25 -1.76 -1.34
N SER A 74 30.51 -1.65 -0.90
CA SER A 74 31.69 -1.83 -1.77
C SER A 74 31.77 -3.28 -2.29
N VAL A 75 31.54 -4.26 -1.41
CA VAL A 75 31.50 -5.69 -1.79
C VAL A 75 30.35 -5.97 -2.75
N ALA A 76 29.15 -5.43 -2.50
CA ALA A 76 27.99 -5.55 -3.40
C ALA A 76 28.29 -4.95 -4.78
N GLY A 77 28.93 -3.78 -4.83
CA GLY A 77 29.39 -3.15 -6.07
C GLY A 77 30.41 -4.00 -6.83
N ALA A 78 31.40 -4.58 -6.14
CA ALA A 78 32.39 -5.48 -6.73
C ALA A 78 31.76 -6.78 -7.28
N LEU A 79 30.66 -7.22 -6.66
CA LEU A 79 29.86 -8.35 -7.11
C LEU A 79 28.80 -7.96 -8.15
N ALA A 80 28.64 -6.68 -8.47
CA ALA A 80 27.59 -6.15 -9.36
C ALA A 80 26.18 -6.60 -8.95
N ILE A 81 25.86 -6.56 -7.65
CA ILE A 81 24.53 -6.86 -7.08
C ILE A 81 24.07 -5.70 -6.20
N PRO A 82 22.74 -5.52 -6.01
CA PRO A 82 22.22 -4.60 -5.02
C PRO A 82 22.65 -4.99 -3.60
N LEU A 83 22.91 -4.01 -2.73
CA LEU A 83 23.24 -4.27 -1.32
C LEU A 83 22.15 -5.06 -0.61
N THR A 84 20.88 -4.82 -0.96
CA THR A 84 19.73 -5.54 -0.43
C THR A 84 19.80 -7.05 -0.69
N GLU A 85 20.37 -7.48 -1.81
CA GLU A 85 20.56 -8.90 -2.14
C GLU A 85 21.59 -9.58 -1.23
N LEU A 86 22.57 -8.82 -0.69
CA LEU A 86 23.49 -9.36 0.30
C LEU A 86 22.86 -9.50 1.69
N ILE A 87 22.00 -8.56 2.07
CA ILE A 87 21.49 -8.43 3.44
C ILE A 87 20.26 -9.29 3.69
N ASP A 88 19.45 -9.56 2.65
CA ASP A 88 18.25 -10.42 2.79
C ASP A 88 18.48 -11.83 2.22
N PRO A 89 18.93 -12.79 3.07
CA PRO A 89 19.18 -14.16 2.66
C PRO A 89 17.90 -14.94 2.26
N ARG A 90 16.70 -14.38 2.49
CA ARG A 90 15.40 -15.00 2.13
C ARG A 90 15.06 -14.85 0.65
N GLU A 91 15.88 -14.14 -0.12
CA GLU A 91 15.69 -13.97 -1.58
C GLU A 91 16.20 -15.15 -2.43
N GLY A 92 16.16 -16.38 -1.91
CA GLY A 92 16.71 -17.56 -2.58
C GLY A 92 15.98 -18.02 -3.85
N ALA A 93 14.72 -17.65 -4.08
CA ALA A 93 13.98 -18.13 -5.25
C ALA A 93 14.36 -17.34 -6.51
N VAL A 94 14.75 -18.05 -7.56
CA VAL A 94 15.07 -17.47 -8.89
C VAL A 94 13.91 -16.62 -9.39
N GLU A 95 12.67 -17.06 -9.14
CA GLU A 95 11.44 -16.40 -9.52
C GLU A 95 11.31 -15.01 -8.89
N LYS A 96 11.62 -14.86 -7.60
CA LYS A 96 11.59 -13.56 -6.92
C LYS A 96 12.58 -12.56 -7.52
N ARG A 97 13.78 -13.03 -7.88
CA ARG A 97 14.79 -12.18 -8.55
C ARG A 97 14.33 -11.75 -9.95
N LEU A 98 13.70 -12.66 -10.69
CA LEU A 98 13.14 -12.35 -12.01
C LEU A 98 12.00 -11.33 -11.91
N ILE A 99 11.07 -11.53 -10.97
CA ILE A 99 9.97 -10.59 -10.71
C ILE A 99 10.53 -9.20 -10.38
N ARG A 100 11.50 -9.10 -9.44
CA ARG A 100 12.12 -7.82 -9.10
C ARG A 100 12.75 -7.16 -10.32
N ARG A 101 13.55 -7.89 -11.09
CA ARG A 101 14.18 -7.34 -12.31
C ARG A 101 13.16 -6.85 -13.34
N LEU A 102 12.05 -7.58 -13.50
CA LEU A 102 10.96 -7.15 -14.38
C LEU A 102 10.31 -5.86 -13.87
N LEU A 103 10.08 -5.76 -12.55
CA LEU A 103 9.51 -4.56 -11.94
C LEU A 103 10.47 -3.36 -12.02
N ASP A 104 11.76 -3.56 -11.76
CA ASP A 104 12.80 -2.51 -11.86
C ASP A 104 12.94 -1.96 -13.30
N GLY A 105 12.61 -2.76 -14.31
CA GLY A 105 12.63 -2.36 -15.72
C GLY A 105 11.36 -1.64 -16.20
N LEU A 106 10.32 -1.55 -15.36
CA LEU A 106 9.07 -0.92 -15.74
C LEU A 106 9.09 0.60 -15.45
N PRO A 107 8.51 1.44 -16.31
CA PRO A 107 8.25 2.82 -15.99
C PRO A 107 7.30 2.94 -14.79
N GLU A 108 7.50 3.94 -13.95
CA GLU A 108 6.75 4.13 -12.70
C GLU A 108 5.22 4.12 -12.90
N HIS A 109 4.74 4.75 -13.97
CA HIS A 109 3.31 4.78 -14.32
C HIS A 109 2.71 3.40 -14.69
N ARG A 110 3.54 2.38 -14.97
CA ARG A 110 3.09 1.01 -15.27
C ARG A 110 3.10 0.11 -14.04
N LEU A 111 3.82 0.50 -12.99
CA LEU A 111 3.91 -0.31 -11.77
C LEU A 111 2.55 -0.47 -11.09
N GLU A 112 1.73 0.58 -11.10
CA GLU A 112 0.39 0.54 -10.53
C GLU A 112 -0.51 -0.49 -11.25
N ASP A 113 -0.47 -0.53 -12.59
CA ASP A 113 -1.21 -1.51 -13.39
C ASP A 113 -0.77 -2.94 -13.08
N VAL A 114 0.53 -3.15 -12.88
CA VAL A 114 1.09 -4.48 -12.56
C VAL A 114 0.66 -4.92 -11.16
N VAL A 115 0.75 -4.04 -10.16
CA VAL A 115 0.26 -4.31 -8.81
C VAL A 115 -1.21 -4.71 -8.86
N PHE A 116 -2.02 -3.96 -9.59
CA PHE A 116 -3.45 -4.22 -9.73
C PHE A 116 -3.73 -5.60 -10.35
N ARG A 117 -2.99 -5.99 -11.39
CA ARG A 117 -3.10 -7.32 -12.02
C ARG A 117 -2.70 -8.43 -11.07
N LEU A 118 -1.57 -8.27 -10.37
CA LEU A 118 -1.11 -9.25 -9.40
C LEU A 118 -2.10 -9.44 -8.24
N MET A 119 -2.68 -8.33 -7.75
CA MET A 119 -3.71 -8.39 -6.71
C MET A 119 -4.95 -9.15 -7.18
N ARG A 120 -5.39 -8.93 -8.43
CA ARG A 120 -6.54 -9.61 -9.00
C ARG A 120 -6.27 -11.10 -9.24
N ASP A 121 -5.07 -11.43 -9.74
CA ASP A 121 -4.76 -12.80 -10.17
C ASP A 121 -4.26 -13.69 -9.01
N TYR A 122 -3.67 -13.10 -7.96
CA TYR A 122 -3.05 -13.81 -6.83
C TYR A 122 -3.48 -13.32 -5.44
N GLY A 123 -4.44 -12.39 -5.37
CA GLY A 123 -5.00 -11.88 -4.12
C GLY A 123 -5.95 -12.90 -3.45
N GLU A 124 -6.74 -12.40 -2.51
CA GLU A 124 -7.83 -13.24 -1.92
C GLU A 124 -8.76 -13.75 -3.02
N GLU A 125 -9.23 -14.99 -2.86
CA GLU A 125 -10.20 -15.58 -3.78
C GLU A 125 -11.41 -14.66 -3.94
N ALA A 126 -11.93 -14.54 -5.17
CA ALA A 126 -13.06 -13.68 -5.50
C ALA A 126 -14.28 -13.96 -4.60
N ALA A 127 -14.52 -15.23 -4.22
CA ALA A 127 -15.57 -15.62 -3.31
C ALA A 127 -15.40 -15.03 -1.90
N THR A 128 -14.17 -14.94 -1.40
CA THR A 128 -13.85 -14.33 -0.10
C THR A 128 -14.03 -12.82 -0.14
N ARG A 129 -13.57 -12.17 -1.21
CA ARG A 129 -13.77 -10.72 -1.41
C ARG A 129 -15.25 -10.33 -1.48
N ARG A 130 -16.09 -11.16 -2.13
CA ARG A 130 -17.54 -10.95 -2.22
C ARG A 130 -18.29 -11.01 -0.89
N LYS A 131 -17.69 -11.57 0.15
CA LYS A 131 -18.26 -11.52 1.51
C LYS A 131 -18.18 -10.10 2.09
N ARG A 132 -17.14 -9.34 1.72
CA ARG A 132 -16.93 -7.94 2.11
C ARG A 132 -17.13 -7.03 0.90
N MET A 133 -18.23 -6.32 0.84
CA MET A 133 -18.58 -5.42 -0.25
C MET A 133 -18.25 -3.98 0.16
N ALA A 134 -17.57 -3.23 -0.69
CA ALA A 134 -17.21 -1.84 -0.41
C ALA A 134 -17.75 -0.91 -1.51
N LEU A 135 -18.63 0.01 -1.12
CA LEU A 135 -19.16 1.02 -2.02
C LEU A 135 -18.23 2.23 -2.06
N VAL A 136 -17.66 2.50 -3.23
CA VAL A 136 -16.82 3.66 -3.52
C VAL A 136 -17.60 4.65 -4.41
N GLY A 137 -17.19 5.90 -4.40
CA GLY A 137 -17.80 6.96 -5.20
C GLY A 137 -17.81 8.29 -4.46
N LEU A 138 -18.02 9.38 -5.19
CA LEU A 138 -17.98 10.71 -4.62
C LEU A 138 -19.06 10.92 -3.55
N ARG A 139 -18.89 11.94 -2.70
CA ARG A 139 -19.93 12.38 -1.74
C ARG A 139 -21.24 12.70 -2.50
N GLY A 140 -22.39 12.31 -1.93
CA GLY A 140 -23.69 12.47 -2.61
C GLY A 140 -24.00 11.42 -3.69
N ALA A 141 -23.13 10.41 -3.93
CA ALA A 141 -23.42 9.32 -4.87
C ALA A 141 -24.56 8.38 -4.40
N GLY A 142 -24.92 8.39 -3.12
CA GLY A 142 -25.93 7.51 -2.55
C GLY A 142 -25.38 6.23 -1.91
N LYS A 143 -24.09 6.17 -1.64
CA LYS A 143 -23.40 4.99 -1.04
C LYS A 143 -24.04 4.51 0.25
N THR A 144 -24.30 5.40 1.21
CA THR A 144 -24.91 5.06 2.50
C THR A 144 -26.31 4.50 2.30
N THR A 145 -27.14 5.16 1.48
CA THR A 145 -28.52 4.73 1.22
C THR A 145 -28.58 3.37 0.54
N LEU A 146 -27.81 3.19 -0.52
CA LEU A 146 -27.79 1.93 -1.27
C LEU A 146 -27.08 0.82 -0.48
N GLY A 147 -26.00 1.15 0.22
CA GLY A 147 -25.23 0.19 1.01
C GLY A 147 -26.01 -0.34 2.20
N SER A 148 -26.71 0.53 2.95
CA SER A 148 -27.54 0.09 4.08
C SER A 148 -28.74 -0.76 3.62
N ALA A 149 -29.38 -0.40 2.49
CA ALA A 149 -30.46 -1.20 1.92
C ALA A 149 -29.96 -2.57 1.43
N LEU A 150 -28.84 -2.61 0.71
CA LEU A 150 -28.21 -3.87 0.27
C LEU A 150 -27.83 -4.77 1.47
N ALA A 151 -27.25 -4.19 2.50
CA ALA A 151 -26.87 -4.92 3.71
C ALA A 151 -28.08 -5.56 4.38
N ALA A 152 -29.19 -4.82 4.47
CA ALA A 152 -30.45 -5.34 5.01
C ALA A 152 -31.02 -6.50 4.16
N GLU A 153 -31.01 -6.39 2.84
CA GLU A 153 -31.49 -7.47 1.93
C GLU A 153 -30.61 -8.73 2.03
N LEU A 154 -29.28 -8.56 2.23
CA LEU A 154 -28.32 -9.66 2.32
C LEU A 154 -28.18 -10.22 3.75
N GLY A 155 -28.81 -9.61 4.75
CA GLY A 155 -28.65 -9.98 6.16
C GLY A 155 -27.21 -9.77 6.69
N LYS A 156 -26.46 -8.81 6.12
CA LYS A 156 -25.07 -8.50 6.50
C LYS A 156 -25.00 -7.21 7.30
N PRO A 157 -23.97 -7.05 8.18
CA PRO A 157 -23.74 -5.79 8.85
C PRO A 157 -23.38 -4.68 7.84
N PHE A 158 -23.91 -3.48 8.09
CA PHE A 158 -23.53 -2.27 7.37
C PHE A 158 -22.53 -1.45 8.17
N VAL A 159 -21.42 -1.05 7.54
CA VAL A 159 -20.35 -0.28 8.15
C VAL A 159 -20.14 1.00 7.37
N GLU A 160 -20.19 2.15 8.05
CA GLU A 160 -19.70 3.42 7.50
C GLU A 160 -18.30 3.69 8.02
N LEU A 161 -17.32 3.69 7.12
CA LEU A 161 -15.91 3.90 7.51
C LEU A 161 -15.71 5.27 8.16
N ASP A 162 -16.44 6.28 7.73
CA ASP A 162 -16.38 7.62 8.30
C ASP A 162 -16.81 7.62 9.79
N HIS A 163 -17.84 6.88 10.16
CA HIS A 163 -18.25 6.69 11.57
C HIS A 163 -17.22 5.91 12.39
N GLU A 164 -16.56 4.93 11.78
CA GLU A 164 -15.47 4.18 12.44
C GLU A 164 -14.27 5.10 12.72
N ILE A 165 -13.98 6.03 11.81
CA ILE A 165 -12.93 7.03 11.96
C ILE A 165 -13.26 8.01 13.09
N GLU A 166 -14.48 8.54 13.14
CA GLU A 166 -14.93 9.42 14.21
C GLU A 166 -14.91 8.73 15.58
N ARG A 167 -15.37 7.47 15.62
CA ARG A 167 -15.35 6.67 16.85
C ARG A 167 -13.93 6.41 17.36
N GLU A 168 -12.98 6.11 16.48
CA GLU A 168 -11.58 5.90 16.85
C GLU A 168 -10.88 7.18 17.29
N ALA A 169 -11.18 8.28 16.61
CA ALA A 169 -10.59 9.58 16.93
C ALA A 169 -11.23 10.27 18.15
N GLY A 170 -12.47 9.89 18.50
CA GLY A 170 -13.25 10.52 19.57
C GLY A 170 -13.75 11.93 19.23
N VAL A 171 -13.63 12.35 17.98
CA VAL A 171 -14.01 13.69 17.48
C VAL A 171 -14.59 13.57 16.07
N SER A 172 -15.31 14.59 15.61
CA SER A 172 -15.90 14.61 14.26
C SER A 172 -14.84 14.67 13.15
N LEU A 173 -15.20 14.25 11.93
CA LEU A 173 -14.33 14.38 10.76
C LEU A 173 -13.82 15.80 10.56
N SER A 174 -14.68 16.79 10.77
CA SER A 174 -14.31 18.22 10.64
C SER A 174 -13.21 18.60 11.64
N GLU A 175 -13.31 18.12 12.87
CA GLU A 175 -12.29 18.34 13.90
C GLU A 175 -11.00 17.57 13.60
N ILE A 176 -11.09 16.35 13.06
CA ILE A 176 -9.90 15.59 12.62
C ILE A 176 -9.13 16.38 11.56
N PHE A 177 -9.83 16.92 10.55
CA PHE A 177 -9.18 17.74 9.52
C PHE A 177 -8.57 19.01 10.08
N LEU A 178 -9.24 19.65 11.06
CA LEU A 178 -8.75 20.85 11.71
C LEU A 178 -7.51 20.58 12.57
N LEU A 179 -7.52 19.51 13.37
CA LEU A 179 -6.46 19.19 14.34
C LEU A 179 -5.25 18.49 13.72
N TYR A 180 -5.48 17.56 12.79
CA TYR A 180 -4.45 16.67 12.27
C TYR A 180 -4.18 16.84 10.78
N GLY A 181 -4.97 17.71 10.09
CA GLY A 181 -4.88 17.92 8.65
C GLY A 181 -5.24 16.69 7.82
N GLN A 182 -5.10 16.81 6.51
CA GLN A 182 -5.40 15.71 5.58
C GLN A 182 -4.53 14.47 5.83
N ALA A 183 -3.25 14.66 6.06
CA ALA A 183 -2.33 13.54 6.29
C ALA A 183 -2.67 12.77 7.59
N GLY A 184 -3.10 13.47 8.64
CA GLY A 184 -3.58 12.84 9.87
C GLY A 184 -4.84 12.03 9.66
N TYR A 185 -5.83 12.59 8.95
CA TYR A 185 -7.04 11.89 8.56
C TYR A 185 -6.72 10.60 7.78
N ARG A 186 -5.83 10.66 6.77
CA ARG A 186 -5.47 9.49 5.96
C ARG A 186 -4.83 8.36 6.76
N ARG A 187 -4.00 8.68 7.75
CA ARG A 187 -3.43 7.66 8.65
C ARG A 187 -4.51 6.97 9.49
N ILE A 188 -5.49 7.73 9.99
CA ILE A 188 -6.60 7.19 10.78
C ILE A 188 -7.51 6.35 9.87
N GLU A 189 -7.87 6.86 8.69
CA GLU A 189 -8.68 6.17 7.67
C GLU A 189 -8.10 4.79 7.34
N ARG A 190 -6.81 4.72 7.04
CA ARG A 190 -6.12 3.45 6.72
C ARG A 190 -6.18 2.47 7.90
N ARG A 191 -5.83 2.92 9.11
CA ARG A 191 -5.84 2.09 10.31
C ARG A 191 -7.25 1.56 10.64
N CYS A 192 -8.29 2.40 10.50
CA CYS A 192 -9.67 1.98 10.66
C CYS A 192 -10.07 0.94 9.61
N LEU A 193 -9.68 1.13 8.35
CA LEU A 193 -9.95 0.18 7.28
C LEU A 193 -9.30 -1.18 7.56
N GLU A 194 -8.02 -1.21 7.95
CA GLU A 194 -7.29 -2.43 8.32
C GLU A 194 -8.00 -3.18 9.46
N ARG A 195 -8.43 -2.44 10.49
CA ARG A 195 -9.16 -3.00 11.63
C ARG A 195 -10.53 -3.57 11.24
N VAL A 196 -11.29 -2.85 10.42
CA VAL A 196 -12.62 -3.27 9.96
C VAL A 196 -12.53 -4.53 9.10
N ILE A 197 -11.61 -4.57 8.14
CA ILE A 197 -11.38 -5.74 7.29
C ILE A 197 -10.92 -6.95 8.13
N GLY A 198 -10.01 -6.74 9.07
CA GLY A 198 -9.51 -7.83 9.93
C GLY A 198 -10.53 -8.33 10.95
N GLY A 199 -11.48 -7.49 11.36
CA GLY A 199 -12.49 -7.83 12.38
C GLY A 199 -13.80 -8.39 11.84
N GLN A 200 -14.08 -8.22 10.53
CA GLN A 200 -15.37 -8.60 9.92
C GLN A 200 -15.17 -9.51 8.73
N ALA A 201 -15.67 -10.74 8.84
CA ALA A 201 -15.61 -11.73 7.75
C ALA A 201 -16.59 -11.39 6.61
N GLU A 202 -17.74 -10.80 6.94
CA GLU A 202 -18.81 -10.43 6.00
C GLU A 202 -19.37 -9.06 6.36
N MET A 203 -19.54 -8.19 5.37
CA MET A 203 -20.11 -6.85 5.57
C MET A 203 -20.44 -6.17 4.23
N VAL A 204 -21.27 -5.12 4.31
CA VAL A 204 -21.36 -4.06 3.31
C VAL A 204 -20.80 -2.79 3.92
N MET A 205 -19.86 -2.15 3.25
CA MET A 205 -19.19 -0.96 3.77
C MET A 205 -19.33 0.22 2.81
N SER A 206 -19.59 1.40 3.35
CA SER A 206 -19.49 2.68 2.66
C SER A 206 -18.16 3.36 3.05
N VAL A 207 -17.40 3.84 2.06
CA VAL A 207 -16.12 4.52 2.31
C VAL A 207 -16.14 5.97 1.81
N GLY A 208 -15.27 6.80 2.35
CA GLY A 208 -15.11 8.19 1.93
C GLY A 208 -14.70 8.31 0.46
N GLY A 209 -15.28 9.27 -0.28
CA GLY A 209 -15.01 9.43 -1.71
C GLY A 209 -13.57 9.80 -2.07
N GLY A 210 -12.77 10.23 -1.09
CA GLY A 210 -11.35 10.55 -1.29
C GLY A 210 -10.39 9.36 -1.16
N ILE A 211 -10.86 8.20 -0.69
CA ILE A 211 -10.03 7.02 -0.44
C ILE A 211 -9.27 6.56 -1.70
N VAL A 212 -9.88 6.72 -2.87
CA VAL A 212 -9.28 6.33 -4.17
C VAL A 212 -8.03 7.13 -4.53
N SER A 213 -7.85 8.31 -3.94
CA SER A 213 -6.67 9.15 -4.15
C SER A 213 -5.46 8.76 -3.27
N GLU A 214 -5.63 7.76 -2.40
CA GLU A 214 -4.58 7.24 -1.52
C GLU A 214 -4.22 5.81 -1.97
N PRO A 215 -3.17 5.64 -2.79
CA PRO A 215 -2.90 4.36 -3.46
C PRO A 215 -2.79 3.17 -2.51
N GLU A 216 -2.10 3.32 -1.37
CA GLU A 216 -1.92 2.23 -0.41
C GLU A 216 -3.24 1.81 0.24
N THR A 217 -4.07 2.78 0.65
CA THR A 217 -5.36 2.52 1.29
C THR A 217 -6.37 1.96 0.28
N TYR A 218 -6.37 2.49 -0.94
CA TYR A 218 -7.27 1.99 -1.98
C TYR A 218 -6.89 0.59 -2.45
N ASN A 219 -5.60 0.29 -2.59
CA ASN A 219 -5.13 -1.05 -2.93
C ASN A 219 -5.51 -2.08 -1.85
N LEU A 220 -5.42 -1.72 -0.56
CA LEU A 220 -5.91 -2.56 0.52
C LEU A 220 -7.40 -2.89 0.36
N LEU A 221 -8.23 -1.89 0.03
CA LEU A 221 -9.65 -2.08 -0.22
C LEU A 221 -9.90 -3.01 -1.42
N LEU A 222 -9.23 -2.78 -2.55
CA LEU A 222 -9.34 -3.60 -3.76
C LEU A 222 -8.89 -5.05 -3.55
N GLN A 223 -7.91 -5.27 -2.67
CA GLN A 223 -7.36 -6.60 -2.37
C GLN A 223 -8.34 -7.45 -1.56
N HIS A 224 -9.03 -6.85 -0.58
CA HIS A 224 -9.79 -7.58 0.43
C HIS A 224 -11.31 -7.47 0.30
N CYS A 225 -11.80 -6.54 -0.52
CA CYS A 225 -13.23 -6.31 -0.70
C CYS A 225 -13.65 -6.43 -2.18
N PHE A 226 -14.86 -6.84 -2.41
CA PHE A 226 -15.54 -6.67 -3.68
C PHE A 226 -16.02 -5.22 -3.78
N THR A 227 -15.42 -4.46 -4.69
CA THR A 227 -15.57 -3.01 -4.76
C THR A 227 -16.62 -2.61 -5.80
N ILE A 228 -17.51 -1.70 -5.42
CA ILE A 228 -18.63 -1.27 -6.24
C ILE A 228 -18.57 0.25 -6.37
N TRP A 229 -18.32 0.75 -7.58
CA TRP A 229 -18.41 2.17 -7.84
C TRP A 229 -19.84 2.62 -8.07
N ILE A 230 -20.35 3.46 -7.17
CA ILE A 230 -21.65 4.13 -7.34
C ILE A 230 -21.38 5.44 -8.09
N LYS A 231 -21.82 5.48 -9.34
CA LYS A 231 -21.69 6.63 -10.23
C LYS A 231 -23.02 7.37 -10.28
N ALA A 232 -22.96 8.71 -10.20
CA ALA A 232 -24.09 9.59 -10.39
C ALA A 232 -23.66 10.77 -11.28
N SER A 233 -24.62 11.51 -11.82
CA SER A 233 -24.32 12.71 -12.60
C SER A 233 -23.80 13.84 -11.70
N PRO A 234 -22.99 14.80 -12.20
CA PRO A 234 -22.56 15.95 -11.42
C PRO A 234 -23.69 16.76 -10.80
N ASP A 235 -24.81 16.90 -11.53
CA ASP A 235 -25.98 17.65 -11.06
C ASP A 235 -26.65 16.93 -9.88
N GLU A 236 -26.78 15.61 -9.91
CA GLU A 236 -27.31 14.82 -8.81
C GLU A 236 -26.41 14.83 -7.59
N HIS A 237 -25.08 14.77 -7.78
CA HIS A 237 -24.14 14.93 -6.68
C HIS A 237 -24.36 16.27 -5.96
N MET A 238 -24.43 17.35 -6.73
CA MET A 238 -24.65 18.69 -6.19
C MET A 238 -25.99 18.80 -5.46
N ALA A 239 -27.07 18.33 -6.09
CA ALA A 239 -28.41 18.37 -5.50
C ALA A 239 -28.48 17.59 -4.17
N ARG A 240 -27.89 16.39 -4.13
CA ARG A 240 -27.90 15.51 -2.94
C ARG A 240 -27.02 16.09 -1.80
N VAL A 241 -25.86 16.68 -2.12
CA VAL A 241 -24.99 17.34 -1.12
C VAL A 241 -25.68 18.57 -0.54
N ALA A 242 -26.34 19.37 -1.38
CA ALA A 242 -27.15 20.51 -0.93
C ALA A 242 -28.30 20.09 0.01
N ALA A 243 -29.02 19.02 -0.34
CA ALA A 243 -30.11 18.48 0.48
C ALA A 243 -29.63 17.95 1.85
N GLN A 244 -28.33 17.57 1.98
CA GLN A 244 -27.69 17.15 3.23
C GLN A 244 -27.25 18.33 4.12
N GLY A 245 -27.58 19.55 3.73
CA GLY A 245 -27.26 20.78 4.52
C GLY A 245 -25.80 21.25 4.39
N ASP A 246 -25.00 20.67 3.51
CA ASP A 246 -23.66 21.16 3.22
C ASP A 246 -23.73 22.27 2.16
N LEU A 247 -23.86 23.51 2.64
CA LEU A 247 -23.95 24.69 1.78
C LEU A 247 -22.59 25.20 1.28
N ARG A 248 -21.48 24.61 1.73
CA ARG A 248 -20.11 25.03 1.29
C ARG A 248 -19.94 24.98 -0.22
N PRO A 249 -20.46 23.99 -0.96
CA PRO A 249 -20.41 23.98 -2.41
C PRO A 249 -21.31 25.02 -3.09
N MET A 250 -22.24 25.66 -2.37
CA MET A 250 -23.24 26.56 -2.96
C MET A 250 -22.87 28.04 -2.94
N GLN A 251 -21.82 28.42 -2.20
CA GLN A 251 -21.30 29.78 -2.19
C GLN A 251 -20.47 30.06 -3.44
N GLY A 252 -21.12 30.08 -4.62
CA GLY A 252 -20.48 30.29 -5.92
C GLY A 252 -20.87 29.20 -6.93
N HIS A 253 -22.15 29.10 -7.29
CA HIS A 253 -22.73 27.99 -8.07
C HIS A 253 -21.89 27.53 -9.30
N THR A 254 -21.29 28.46 -10.03
CA THR A 254 -20.53 28.14 -11.26
C THR A 254 -19.16 27.56 -10.93
N GLU A 255 -18.48 28.06 -9.91
CA GLU A 255 -17.16 27.58 -9.49
C GLU A 255 -17.28 26.22 -8.78
N ALA A 256 -18.29 26.04 -7.92
CA ALA A 256 -18.52 24.78 -7.23
C ALA A 256 -18.83 23.62 -8.17
N MET A 257 -19.60 23.85 -9.22
CA MET A 257 -19.86 22.82 -10.25
C MET A 257 -18.61 22.52 -11.07
N ALA A 258 -17.81 23.53 -11.41
CA ALA A 258 -16.54 23.34 -12.10
C ALA A 258 -15.54 22.54 -11.25
N ASP A 259 -15.46 22.83 -9.96
CA ASP A 259 -14.63 22.11 -9.00
C ASP A 259 -15.08 20.65 -8.84
N LEU A 260 -16.39 20.41 -8.73
CA LEU A 260 -16.95 19.07 -8.67
C LEU A 260 -16.60 18.25 -9.91
N LYS A 261 -16.79 18.82 -11.10
CA LYS A 261 -16.43 18.17 -12.37
C LYS A 261 -14.94 17.85 -12.43
N ARG A 262 -14.06 18.78 -12.06
CA ARG A 262 -12.62 18.58 -12.00
C ARG A 262 -12.23 17.45 -11.02
N ILE A 263 -12.88 17.38 -9.85
CA ILE A 263 -12.67 16.27 -8.90
C ILE A 263 -13.15 14.95 -9.50
N LEU A 264 -14.31 14.91 -10.16
CA LEU A 264 -14.82 13.72 -10.83
C LEU A 264 -13.86 13.27 -11.92
N ASP A 265 -13.46 14.16 -12.81
CA ASP A 265 -12.56 13.85 -13.93
C ASP A 265 -11.22 13.28 -13.43
N SER A 266 -10.67 13.85 -12.35
CA SER A 266 -9.42 13.37 -11.77
C SER A 266 -9.54 12.02 -11.07
N ARG A 267 -10.72 11.69 -10.52
CA ARG A 267 -10.95 10.45 -9.76
C ARG A 267 -11.63 9.34 -10.56
N GLU A 268 -12.28 9.66 -11.68
CA GLU A 268 -12.96 8.65 -12.49
C GLU A 268 -12.04 7.50 -12.93
N PRO A 269 -10.79 7.73 -13.39
CA PRO A 269 -9.86 6.65 -13.72
C PRO A 269 -9.56 5.73 -12.52
N LEU A 270 -9.57 6.29 -11.30
CA LEU A 270 -9.34 5.54 -10.07
C LEU A 270 -10.58 4.74 -9.68
N TYR A 271 -11.77 5.33 -9.75
CA TYR A 271 -13.03 4.62 -9.48
C TYR A 271 -13.27 3.46 -10.45
N ARG A 272 -12.83 3.58 -11.71
CA ARG A 272 -12.94 2.50 -12.72
C ARG A 272 -12.14 1.24 -12.38
N LYS A 273 -11.26 1.29 -11.37
CA LYS A 273 -10.56 0.11 -10.84
C LYS A 273 -11.47 -0.79 -9.99
N ALA A 274 -12.65 -0.30 -9.59
CA ALA A 274 -13.62 -1.10 -8.87
C ALA A 274 -14.08 -2.31 -9.70
N ASP A 275 -14.47 -3.40 -9.03
CA ASP A 275 -14.90 -4.65 -9.67
C ASP A 275 -16.14 -4.45 -10.53
N VAL A 276 -17.05 -3.57 -10.10
CA VAL A 276 -18.29 -3.26 -10.85
C VAL A 276 -18.64 -1.77 -10.70
N THR A 277 -19.30 -1.23 -11.73
CA THR A 277 -19.85 0.13 -11.73
C THR A 277 -21.37 0.07 -11.80
N ILE A 278 -22.01 0.78 -10.88
CA ILE A 278 -23.47 0.99 -10.89
C ILE A 278 -23.74 2.46 -11.19
N ASP A 279 -24.23 2.73 -12.39
CA ASP A 279 -24.67 4.07 -12.77
C ASP A 279 -26.10 4.29 -12.28
N THR A 280 -26.26 5.29 -11.40
CA THR A 280 -27.52 5.65 -10.77
C THR A 280 -28.13 6.93 -11.37
N ALA A 281 -27.53 7.47 -12.44
CA ALA A 281 -28.01 8.72 -13.05
C ALA A 281 -29.42 8.56 -13.61
N GLY A 282 -30.33 9.45 -13.19
CA GLY A 282 -31.71 9.47 -13.64
C GLY A 282 -32.59 8.35 -13.05
N GLU A 283 -32.10 7.60 -12.08
CA GLU A 283 -32.81 6.47 -11.50
C GLU A 283 -33.34 6.75 -10.09
N ASP A 284 -34.44 6.10 -9.75
CA ASP A 284 -34.89 6.07 -8.37
C ASP A 284 -34.02 5.10 -7.52
N PRO A 285 -34.00 5.26 -6.19
CA PRO A 285 -33.20 4.41 -5.32
C PRO A 285 -33.53 2.91 -5.39
N ARG A 286 -34.76 2.53 -5.73
CA ARG A 286 -35.17 1.12 -5.84
C ARG A 286 -34.62 0.47 -7.09
N GLN A 287 -34.60 1.19 -8.21
CA GLN A 287 -34.03 0.72 -9.47
C GLN A 287 -32.51 0.53 -9.30
N SER A 288 -31.82 1.52 -8.71
CA SER A 288 -30.39 1.45 -8.41
C SER A 288 -30.05 0.30 -7.45
N LEU A 289 -30.89 0.06 -6.42
CA LEU A 289 -30.70 -1.06 -5.50
C LEU A 289 -30.88 -2.42 -6.21
N SER A 290 -31.90 -2.56 -7.08
CA SER A 290 -32.08 -3.79 -7.86
C SER A 290 -30.90 -4.10 -8.76
N LYS A 291 -30.32 -3.10 -9.44
CA LYS A 291 -29.10 -3.26 -10.23
C LYS A 291 -27.90 -3.67 -9.36
N LEU A 292 -27.76 -3.02 -8.22
CA LEU A 292 -26.69 -3.30 -7.26
C LEU A 292 -26.80 -4.75 -6.76
N HIS A 293 -27.99 -5.19 -6.39
CA HIS A 293 -28.24 -6.55 -5.92
C HIS A 293 -27.93 -7.60 -7.00
N GLN A 294 -28.36 -7.37 -8.25
CA GLN A 294 -28.04 -8.25 -9.38
C GLN A 294 -26.53 -8.34 -9.63
N ALA A 295 -25.81 -7.22 -9.59
CA ALA A 295 -24.38 -7.19 -9.82
C ALA A 295 -23.56 -7.92 -8.72
N VAL A 296 -24.09 -7.99 -7.50
CA VAL A 296 -23.44 -8.69 -6.39
C VAL A 296 -23.66 -10.19 -6.44
N LEU A 297 -24.82 -10.64 -6.97
CA LEU A 297 -25.16 -12.06 -7.08
C LEU A 297 -24.63 -12.73 -8.35
N ALA A 298 -24.26 -11.94 -9.37
CA ALA A 298 -23.60 -12.43 -10.59
C ALA A 298 -22.14 -12.83 -10.35
#